data_745db5e35488893c23e2f323d866548c
#
_entry.id   745db5e35488893c23e2f323d866548c
#
_cell.length_a   1.000
_cell.length_b   1.000
_cell.length_c   1.000
_cell.angle_alpha   90.00
_cell.angle_beta   90.00
_cell.angle_gamma   90.00
#
_symmetry.space_group_name_H-M   'P 1'
#
loop_
_entity.id
_entity.type
_entity.pdbx_description
1 polymer ?
#
loop_
_entity_poly.entity_id
_entity_poly.type
_entity_poly.pdbx_seq_one_letter_code
_entity_poly.pdbx_strand_id
1 'polypeptide(L)'
;MTWIKLCSVLFLSLNLMFTGCKSQPNEEVYISDFYNIHEEYKDAWGNVGKYDISLPYIHCDSKSAKKLNQTIKNEYKDLVDSLDEAKEEGYTLPDTKVSYDVYTHSNLLSLVIKEEVETEYPRYKVYHFDSKTKKRVSNKKLYKKYKISQKDMKVWAAQAFDQEYANEYYDNVKELRAQTIGLLPSNLDVFYHKGKLNVLIPVATNFGSGTKMVLYRPS
;
A
#
# COMPACT_ATOMS: atom_id res chain seq x y z
N MET A 1 -46.79 -73.90 -17.00
CA MET A 1 -46.24 -73.38 -18.26
C MET A 1 -46.90 -72.06 -18.53
N THR A 2 -46.24 -70.96 -18.08
CA THR A 2 -46.81 -69.60 -18.16
C THR A 2 -45.80 -68.70 -18.83
N TRP A 3 -46.25 -68.14 -19.97
CA TRP A 3 -45.47 -67.20 -20.77
C TRP A 3 -45.58 -65.80 -20.17
N ILE A 4 -44.46 -65.22 -19.76
CA ILE A 4 -44.39 -63.82 -19.38
C ILE A 4 -43.97 -62.98 -20.57
N LYS A 5 -44.83 -62.08 -20.98
CA LYS A 5 -44.54 -61.09 -22.03
C LYS A 5 -43.71 -59.96 -21.47
N LEU A 6 -42.60 -59.73 -22.09
CA LEU A 6 -41.70 -58.59 -21.85
C LEU A 6 -42.26 -57.34 -22.52
N CYS A 7 -42.68 -56.35 -21.72
CA CYS A 7 -42.96 -55.01 -22.22
C CYS A 7 -41.67 -54.14 -22.07
N SER A 8 -41.08 -53.88 -23.24
CA SER A 8 -39.98 -52.89 -23.32
C SER A 8 -40.56 -51.47 -23.31
N VAL A 9 -40.35 -50.76 -22.21
CA VAL A 9 -40.63 -49.32 -22.12
C VAL A 9 -39.38 -48.59 -22.48
N LEU A 10 -39.40 -47.95 -23.63
CA LEU A 10 -38.32 -47.06 -24.10
C LEU A 10 -38.43 -45.72 -23.38
N PHE A 11 -37.58 -45.51 -22.37
CA PHE A 11 -37.44 -44.18 -21.77
C PHE A 11 -36.48 -43.33 -22.62
N LEU A 12 -37.06 -42.39 -23.39
CA LEU A 12 -36.31 -41.32 -24.01
C LEU A 12 -35.93 -40.32 -22.91
N SER A 13 -34.71 -40.41 -22.39
CA SER A 13 -34.17 -39.39 -21.50
C SER A 13 -33.72 -38.19 -22.33
N LEU A 14 -34.56 -37.16 -22.34
CA LEU A 14 -34.24 -35.84 -22.89
C LEU A 14 -33.20 -35.18 -21.96
N ASN A 15 -31.91 -35.31 -22.28
CA ASN A 15 -30.85 -34.57 -21.62
C ASN A 15 -30.94 -33.10 -22.01
N LEU A 16 -31.70 -32.31 -21.25
CA LEU A 16 -31.60 -30.86 -21.22
C LEU A 16 -30.22 -30.50 -20.64
N MET A 17 -29.25 -30.22 -21.52
CA MET A 17 -28.00 -29.55 -21.14
C MET A 17 -28.34 -28.14 -20.68
N PHE A 18 -28.60 -27.98 -19.39
CA PHE A 18 -28.46 -26.71 -18.73
C PHE A 18 -26.97 -26.38 -18.74
N THR A 19 -26.53 -25.58 -19.70
CA THR A 19 -25.29 -24.83 -19.61
C THR A 19 -25.47 -23.78 -18.51
N GLY A 20 -25.41 -24.23 -17.24
CA GLY A 20 -25.31 -23.35 -16.11
C GLY A 20 -24.03 -22.54 -16.28
N CYS A 21 -24.17 -21.26 -16.56
CA CYS A 21 -23.11 -20.30 -16.28
C CYS A 21 -22.64 -20.54 -14.84
N LYS A 22 -21.53 -21.26 -14.66
CA LYS A 22 -20.84 -21.31 -13.39
C LYS A 22 -20.38 -19.87 -13.15
N SER A 23 -21.15 -19.11 -12.37
CA SER A 23 -20.62 -17.95 -11.71
C SER A 23 -19.42 -18.45 -10.89
N GLN A 24 -18.21 -18.11 -11.31
CA GLN A 24 -17.03 -18.36 -10.49
C GLN A 24 -17.31 -17.73 -9.12
N PRO A 25 -17.04 -18.45 -8.03
CA PRO A 25 -17.16 -17.85 -6.72
C PRO A 25 -16.34 -16.55 -6.74
N ASN A 26 -16.96 -15.45 -6.31
CA ASN A 26 -16.27 -14.19 -6.14
C ASN A 26 -15.15 -14.43 -5.13
N GLU A 27 -13.95 -14.70 -5.62
CA GLU A 27 -12.77 -14.77 -4.76
C GLU A 27 -12.65 -13.42 -4.07
N GLU A 28 -12.84 -13.44 -2.77
CA GLU A 28 -12.73 -12.26 -1.93
C GLU A 28 -11.28 -11.76 -1.98
N VAL A 29 -11.09 -10.48 -2.28
CA VAL A 29 -9.77 -9.85 -2.24
C VAL A 29 -9.45 -9.56 -0.79
N TYR A 30 -8.38 -10.16 -0.27
CA TYR A 30 -7.89 -9.90 1.07
C TYR A 30 -6.38 -9.68 1.09
N ILE A 31 -5.88 -9.13 2.19
CA ILE A 31 -4.46 -8.80 2.36
C ILE A 31 -3.96 -9.53 3.61
N SER A 32 -2.77 -10.11 3.50
CA SER A 32 -2.01 -10.70 4.61
C SER A 32 -0.53 -10.37 4.46
N ASP A 33 0.27 -10.74 5.42
CA ASP A 33 1.72 -10.61 5.34
C ASP A 33 2.30 -11.69 4.42
N PHE A 34 3.28 -11.33 3.58
CA PHE A 34 4.16 -12.30 2.93
C PHE A 34 5.53 -12.37 3.60
N TYR A 35 5.90 -11.34 4.36
CA TYR A 35 7.10 -11.28 5.16
C TYR A 35 6.76 -10.61 6.48
N ASN A 36 7.11 -11.26 7.58
CA ASN A 36 6.80 -10.78 8.91
C ASN A 36 7.89 -11.21 9.87
N ILE A 37 8.64 -10.24 10.42
CA ILE A 37 9.62 -10.45 11.46
C ILE A 37 9.40 -9.44 12.59
N HIS A 38 9.54 -9.92 13.83
CA HIS A 38 9.52 -9.11 15.04
C HIS A 38 10.64 -9.64 15.93
N GLU A 39 11.82 -9.02 15.86
CA GLU A 39 12.98 -9.52 16.57
C GLU A 39 13.90 -8.41 17.06
N GLU A 40 14.63 -8.72 18.11
CA GLU A 40 15.82 -8.00 18.55
C GLU A 40 17.04 -8.88 18.25
N TYR A 41 18.00 -8.33 17.50
CA TYR A 41 19.25 -8.98 17.19
C TYR A 41 20.39 -8.31 17.94
N LYS A 42 21.25 -9.09 18.61
CA LYS A 42 22.44 -8.61 19.30
C LYS A 42 23.69 -9.06 18.56
N ASP A 43 24.51 -8.10 18.14
CA ASP A 43 25.74 -8.39 17.44
C ASP A 43 26.87 -8.86 18.38
N ALA A 44 28.02 -9.23 17.78
CA ALA A 44 29.18 -9.70 18.52
C ALA A 44 29.81 -8.65 19.46
N TRP A 45 29.53 -7.37 19.23
CA TRP A 45 30.02 -6.24 20.04
C TRP A 45 29.03 -5.80 21.13
N GLY A 46 27.86 -6.40 21.14
CA GLY A 46 26.81 -6.12 22.13
C GLY A 46 25.82 -5.04 21.72
N ASN A 47 25.89 -4.51 20.51
CA ASN A 47 24.86 -3.61 19.99
C ASN A 47 23.57 -4.38 19.74
N VAL A 48 22.43 -3.72 19.91
CA VAL A 48 21.10 -4.33 19.72
C VAL A 48 20.40 -3.57 18.60
N GLY A 49 19.98 -4.29 17.56
CA GLY A 49 19.10 -3.79 16.51
C GLY A 49 17.70 -4.35 16.67
N LYS A 50 16.67 -3.55 16.45
CA LYS A 50 15.26 -3.93 16.52
C LYS A 50 14.61 -3.89 15.16
N TYR A 51 14.06 -5.02 14.74
CA TYR A 51 13.46 -5.18 13.42
C TYR A 51 12.00 -5.62 13.56
N ASP A 52 11.08 -4.71 13.21
CA ASP A 52 9.63 -4.92 13.22
C ASP A 52 9.10 -4.69 11.80
N ILE A 53 9.11 -5.75 10.98
CA ILE A 53 8.85 -5.63 9.54
C ILE A 53 7.68 -6.53 9.14
N SER A 54 6.60 -5.89 8.68
CA SER A 54 5.44 -6.54 8.08
C SER A 54 5.24 -6.03 6.66
N LEU A 55 5.35 -6.92 5.68
CA LEU A 55 5.15 -6.58 4.26
C LEU A 55 3.90 -7.25 3.70
N PRO A 56 3.02 -6.50 3.03
CA PRO A 56 1.71 -6.99 2.62
C PRO A 56 1.73 -7.79 1.33
N TYR A 57 0.77 -8.71 1.22
CA TYR A 57 0.45 -9.48 0.01
C TYR A 57 -1.04 -9.42 -0.30
N ILE A 58 -1.39 -9.07 -1.52
CA ILE A 58 -2.77 -9.01 -1.99
C ILE A 58 -3.16 -10.39 -2.56
N HIS A 59 -4.06 -11.08 -1.88
CA HIS A 59 -4.64 -12.34 -2.34
C HIS A 59 -5.75 -12.05 -3.32
N CYS A 60 -5.46 -12.29 -4.59
CA CYS A 60 -6.39 -12.14 -5.70
C CYS A 60 -5.80 -12.83 -6.93
N ASP A 61 -6.54 -13.72 -7.56
CA ASP A 61 -6.08 -14.35 -8.80
C ASP A 61 -6.25 -13.42 -10.00
N SER A 62 -5.50 -12.33 -10.01
CA SER A 62 -5.42 -11.42 -11.14
C SER A 62 -3.97 -11.11 -11.50
N LYS A 63 -3.72 -10.92 -12.80
CA LYS A 63 -2.40 -10.48 -13.29
C LYS A 63 -1.95 -9.17 -12.63
N SER A 64 -2.90 -8.30 -12.30
CA SER A 64 -2.63 -7.00 -11.68
C SER A 64 -2.21 -7.13 -10.22
N ALA A 65 -2.84 -8.01 -9.44
CA ALA A 65 -2.43 -8.30 -8.08
C ALA A 65 -1.05 -8.96 -8.04
N LYS A 66 -0.81 -9.98 -8.87
CA LYS A 66 0.50 -10.64 -9.00
C LYS A 66 1.62 -9.64 -9.31
N LYS A 67 1.37 -8.70 -10.25
CA LYS A 67 2.33 -7.66 -10.59
C LYS A 67 2.56 -6.67 -9.44
N LEU A 68 1.51 -6.30 -8.70
CA LEU A 68 1.63 -5.38 -7.57
C LEU A 68 2.40 -6.03 -6.41
N ASN A 69 2.10 -7.29 -6.07
CA ASN A 69 2.84 -8.07 -5.08
C ASN A 69 4.34 -8.17 -5.45
N GLN A 70 4.63 -8.43 -6.73
CA GLN A 70 6.03 -8.46 -7.19
C GLN A 70 6.70 -7.07 -7.09
N THR A 71 5.95 -5.99 -7.35
CA THR A 71 6.47 -4.63 -7.17
C THR A 71 6.86 -4.39 -5.71
N ILE A 72 5.96 -4.70 -4.76
CA ILE A 72 6.23 -4.55 -3.33
C ILE A 72 7.43 -5.41 -2.91
N LYS A 73 7.44 -6.69 -3.30
CA LYS A 73 8.55 -7.58 -2.99
C LYS A 73 9.90 -7.05 -3.49
N ASN A 74 9.95 -6.55 -4.72
CA ASN A 74 11.21 -6.02 -5.29
C ASN A 74 11.67 -4.74 -4.59
N GLU A 75 10.73 -3.88 -4.16
CA GLU A 75 11.06 -2.62 -3.48
C GLU A 75 11.64 -2.81 -2.07
N TYR A 76 11.30 -3.91 -1.42
CA TYR A 76 11.82 -4.24 -0.08
C TYR A 76 12.84 -5.37 -0.08
N LYS A 77 13.24 -5.84 -1.27
CA LYS A 77 14.21 -6.94 -1.39
C LYS A 77 15.54 -6.58 -0.72
N ASP A 78 16.07 -5.41 -1.05
CA ASP A 78 17.37 -4.99 -0.53
C ASP A 78 17.36 -4.83 0.99
N LEU A 79 16.25 -4.37 1.59
CA LEU A 79 16.10 -4.32 3.04
C LEU A 79 16.14 -5.72 3.66
N VAL A 80 15.37 -6.65 3.09
CA VAL A 80 15.32 -8.05 3.59
C VAL A 80 16.68 -8.72 3.44
N ASP A 81 17.31 -8.60 2.26
CA ASP A 81 18.62 -9.18 1.99
C ASP A 81 19.69 -8.59 2.95
N SER A 82 19.66 -7.27 3.21
CA SER A 82 20.59 -6.61 4.14
C SER A 82 20.44 -7.08 5.58
N LEU A 83 19.20 -7.37 6.02
CA LEU A 83 18.95 -7.92 7.35
C LEU A 83 19.49 -9.34 7.50
N ASP A 84 19.33 -10.16 6.48
CA ASP A 84 19.86 -11.52 6.47
C ASP A 84 21.39 -11.51 6.45
N GLU A 85 22.02 -10.66 5.62
CA GLU A 85 23.46 -10.45 5.56
C GLU A 85 24.04 -9.97 6.90
N ALA A 86 23.39 -8.98 7.53
CA ALA A 86 23.81 -8.45 8.83
C ALA A 86 23.85 -9.53 9.91
N LYS A 87 22.87 -10.43 9.93
CA LYS A 87 22.82 -11.57 10.84
C LYS A 87 23.91 -12.60 10.56
N GLU A 88 24.13 -12.93 9.28
CA GLU A 88 25.16 -13.88 8.88
C GLU A 88 26.58 -13.37 9.21
N GLU A 89 26.83 -12.08 9.02
CA GLU A 89 28.10 -11.44 9.29
C GLU A 89 28.29 -10.97 10.75
N GLY A 90 27.23 -10.98 11.56
CA GLY A 90 27.27 -10.70 12.98
C GLY A 90 27.33 -9.23 13.34
N TYR A 91 26.72 -8.33 12.54
CA TYR A 91 26.54 -6.91 12.86
C TYR A 91 25.05 -6.50 12.90
N THR A 92 24.76 -5.33 13.45
CA THR A 92 23.40 -4.77 13.50
C THR A 92 23.23 -3.66 12.48
N LEU A 93 22.01 -3.54 11.92
CA LEU A 93 21.55 -2.37 11.20
C LEU A 93 20.82 -1.41 12.16
N PRO A 94 20.55 -0.15 11.75
CA PRO A 94 19.68 0.74 12.52
C PRO A 94 18.31 0.14 12.78
N ASP A 95 17.70 0.49 13.91
CA ASP A 95 16.34 0.07 14.23
C ASP A 95 15.39 0.39 13.08
N THR A 96 14.71 -0.63 12.59
CA THR A 96 13.88 -0.51 11.39
C THR A 96 12.49 -1.08 11.64
N LYS A 97 11.49 -0.25 11.36
CA LYS A 97 10.09 -0.66 11.39
C LYS A 97 9.44 -0.45 10.03
N VAL A 98 8.85 -1.50 9.49
CA VAL A 98 7.97 -1.42 8.31
C VAL A 98 6.61 -1.96 8.68
N SER A 99 5.60 -1.14 8.54
CA SER A 99 4.21 -1.50 8.82
C SER A 99 3.32 -1.09 7.66
N TYR A 100 2.11 -1.64 7.59
CA TYR A 100 1.14 -1.20 6.60
C TYR A 100 -0.27 -1.11 7.17
N ASP A 101 -1.04 -0.21 6.56
CA ASP A 101 -2.47 -0.07 6.80
C ASP A 101 -3.24 -0.31 5.49
N VAL A 102 -4.43 -0.88 5.61
CA VAL A 102 -5.36 -1.06 4.50
C VAL A 102 -6.60 -0.20 4.72
N TYR A 103 -6.80 0.77 3.85
CA TYR A 103 -7.98 1.63 3.89
C TYR A 103 -8.92 1.29 2.74
N THR A 104 -10.18 1.05 3.07
CA THR A 104 -11.22 0.72 2.08
C THR A 104 -12.17 1.90 1.90
N HIS A 105 -12.40 2.28 0.65
CA HIS A 105 -13.43 3.24 0.25
C HIS A 105 -14.18 2.72 -0.97
N SER A 106 -15.43 2.30 -0.79
CA SER A 106 -16.18 1.51 -1.79
C SER A 106 -15.38 0.27 -2.22
N ASN A 107 -15.06 0.12 -3.50
CA ASN A 107 -14.25 -0.99 -4.02
C ASN A 107 -12.73 -0.66 -4.06
N LEU A 108 -12.33 0.54 -3.65
CA LEU A 108 -10.93 0.94 -3.66
C LEU A 108 -10.27 0.52 -2.35
N LEU A 109 -9.27 -0.34 -2.44
CA LEU A 109 -8.32 -0.65 -1.37
C LEU A 109 -7.10 0.25 -1.56
N SER A 110 -6.73 0.98 -0.52
CA SER A 110 -5.50 1.78 -0.46
C SER A 110 -4.58 1.16 0.57
N LEU A 111 -3.49 0.61 0.11
CA LEU A 111 -2.45 0.01 0.92
C LEU A 111 -1.38 1.09 1.17
N VAL A 112 -1.20 1.48 2.42
CA VAL A 112 -0.23 2.49 2.85
C VAL A 112 0.85 1.78 3.63
N ILE A 113 2.05 1.71 3.09
CA ILE A 113 3.22 1.15 3.77
C ILE A 113 4.02 2.31 4.35
N LYS A 114 4.37 2.21 5.62
CA LYS A 114 5.21 3.14 6.36
C LYS A 114 6.50 2.45 6.74
N GLU A 115 7.62 3.08 6.43
CA GLU A 115 8.96 2.65 6.79
C GLU A 115 9.58 3.68 7.72
N GLU A 116 10.04 3.26 8.88
CA GLU A 116 10.70 4.07 9.91
C GLU A 116 12.08 3.46 10.18
N VAL A 117 13.12 4.23 9.93
CA VAL A 117 14.49 3.90 10.27
C VAL A 117 14.96 4.92 11.30
N GLU A 118 15.63 4.49 12.37
CA GLU A 118 15.96 5.30 13.54
C GLU A 118 16.57 6.68 13.22
N THR A 119 17.38 6.76 12.17
CA THR A 119 18.12 7.98 11.81
C THR A 119 17.47 8.78 10.68
N GLU A 120 16.28 8.36 10.20
CA GLU A 120 15.64 8.95 9.04
C GLU A 120 14.20 9.40 9.30
N TYR A 121 13.72 10.32 8.48
CA TYR A 121 12.29 10.62 8.46
C TYR A 121 11.48 9.44 7.89
N PRO A 122 10.29 9.18 8.43
CA PRO A 122 9.45 8.11 7.92
C PRO A 122 9.17 8.24 6.42
N ARG A 123 9.34 7.15 5.71
CA ARG A 123 9.00 7.03 4.28
C ARG A 123 7.66 6.34 4.11
N TYR A 124 6.92 6.71 3.07
CA TYR A 124 5.63 6.14 2.78
C TYR A 124 5.54 5.69 1.33
N LYS A 125 4.80 4.61 1.10
CA LYS A 125 4.40 4.15 -0.23
C LYS A 125 2.92 3.83 -0.24
N VAL A 126 2.21 4.28 -1.26
CA VAL A 126 0.77 4.04 -1.38
C VAL A 126 0.45 3.31 -2.67
N TYR A 127 -0.27 2.22 -2.54
CA TYR A 127 -0.75 1.45 -3.66
C TYR A 127 -2.27 1.35 -3.62
N HIS A 128 -2.90 1.41 -4.79
CA HIS A 128 -4.33 1.30 -4.89
C HIS A 128 -4.72 0.11 -5.74
N PHE A 129 -5.73 -0.61 -5.28
CA PHE A 129 -6.29 -1.78 -5.94
C PHE A 129 -7.82 -1.71 -5.90
N ASP A 130 -8.46 -1.88 -7.05
CA ASP A 130 -9.91 -1.96 -7.14
C ASP A 130 -10.32 -3.43 -7.00
N SER A 131 -10.97 -3.76 -5.88
CA SER A 131 -11.37 -5.13 -5.53
C SER A 131 -12.44 -5.69 -6.48
N LYS A 132 -13.29 -4.84 -7.05
CA LYS A 132 -14.34 -5.25 -8.00
C LYS A 132 -13.77 -5.57 -9.37
N THR A 133 -12.91 -4.69 -9.91
CA THR A 133 -12.30 -4.90 -11.23
C THR A 133 -11.03 -5.74 -11.18
N LYS A 134 -10.54 -6.05 -9.97
CA LYS A 134 -9.29 -6.78 -9.71
C LYS A 134 -8.08 -6.15 -10.41
N LYS A 135 -8.01 -4.80 -10.41
CA LYS A 135 -6.96 -4.03 -11.10
C LYS A 135 -6.29 -3.00 -10.18
N ARG A 136 -4.99 -2.79 -10.41
CA ARG A 136 -4.27 -1.64 -9.83
C ARG A 136 -4.86 -0.33 -10.34
N VAL A 137 -4.97 0.66 -9.46
CA VAL A 137 -5.42 2.02 -9.76
C VAL A 137 -4.24 2.97 -9.57
N SER A 138 -4.03 3.90 -10.47
CA SER A 138 -2.98 4.92 -10.34
C SER A 138 -3.51 6.19 -9.68
N ASN A 139 -2.64 6.97 -9.01
CA ASN A 139 -2.98 8.29 -8.48
C ASN A 139 -3.62 9.19 -9.54
N LYS A 140 -3.12 9.16 -10.79
CA LYS A 140 -3.69 9.92 -11.91
C LYS A 140 -5.17 9.61 -12.14
N LYS A 141 -5.59 8.33 -12.00
CA LYS A 141 -7.01 7.95 -12.11
C LYS A 141 -7.81 8.47 -10.92
N LEU A 142 -7.25 8.45 -9.71
CA LEU A 142 -7.90 9.00 -8.53
C LEU A 142 -8.06 10.51 -8.63
N TYR A 143 -7.06 11.24 -9.09
CA TYR A 143 -7.15 12.68 -9.32
C TYR A 143 -8.26 13.05 -10.28
N LYS A 144 -8.35 12.34 -11.42
CA LYS A 144 -9.46 12.54 -12.35
C LYS A 144 -10.82 12.24 -11.70
N LYS A 145 -10.92 11.12 -10.97
CA LYS A 145 -12.16 10.71 -10.30
C LYS A 145 -12.62 11.71 -9.25
N TYR A 146 -11.69 12.23 -8.45
CA TYR A 146 -11.97 13.12 -7.33
C TYR A 146 -11.75 14.60 -7.67
N LYS A 147 -11.48 14.91 -8.93
CA LYS A 147 -11.27 16.28 -9.45
C LYS A 147 -10.16 17.06 -8.73
N ILE A 148 -9.11 16.36 -8.31
CA ILE A 148 -7.94 16.95 -7.65
C ILE A 148 -7.08 17.63 -8.70
N SER A 149 -6.84 18.94 -8.53
CA SER A 149 -6.03 19.76 -9.43
C SER A 149 -4.64 20.06 -8.86
N GLN A 150 -3.71 20.49 -9.71
CA GLN A 150 -2.40 21.00 -9.28
C GLN A 150 -2.54 22.22 -8.36
N LYS A 151 -3.58 23.05 -8.56
CA LYS A 151 -3.88 24.19 -7.68
C LYS A 151 -4.22 23.71 -6.28
N ASP A 152 -5.07 22.67 -6.15
CA ASP A 152 -5.42 22.10 -4.85
C ASP A 152 -4.18 21.56 -4.14
N MET A 153 -3.32 20.82 -4.86
CA MET A 153 -2.09 20.27 -4.29
C MET A 153 -1.16 21.35 -3.74
N LYS A 154 -0.99 22.48 -4.46
CA LYS A 154 -0.20 23.61 -3.97
C LYS A 154 -0.80 24.25 -2.72
N VAL A 155 -2.12 24.40 -2.67
CA VAL A 155 -2.82 24.91 -1.49
C VAL A 155 -2.61 23.97 -0.31
N TRP A 156 -2.80 22.68 -0.50
CA TRP A 156 -2.61 21.68 0.54
C TRP A 156 -1.17 21.61 1.04
N ALA A 157 -0.18 21.74 0.14
CA ALA A 157 1.23 21.78 0.54
C ALA A 157 1.55 23.00 1.39
N ALA A 158 1.02 24.16 1.04
CA ALA A 158 1.17 25.35 1.85
C ALA A 158 0.54 25.18 3.23
N GLN A 159 -0.68 24.63 3.29
CA GLN A 159 -1.39 24.39 4.55
C GLN A 159 -0.72 23.30 5.41
N ALA A 160 -0.23 22.23 4.79
CA ALA A 160 0.51 21.19 5.49
C ALA A 160 1.80 21.74 6.10
N PHE A 161 2.52 22.57 5.36
CA PHE A 161 3.69 23.27 5.87
C PHE A 161 3.33 24.17 7.05
N ASP A 162 2.31 25.03 6.89
CA ASP A 162 1.87 25.98 7.92
C ASP A 162 1.42 25.27 9.21
N GLN A 163 0.80 24.07 9.11
CA GLN A 163 0.46 23.23 10.26
C GLN A 163 1.69 22.62 10.93
N GLU A 164 2.62 22.10 10.13
CA GLU A 164 3.81 21.43 10.63
C GLU A 164 4.76 22.38 11.37
N TYR A 165 4.84 23.63 10.90
CA TYR A 165 5.72 24.66 11.46
C TYR A 165 4.97 25.71 12.29
N ALA A 166 3.72 25.46 12.68
CA ALA A 166 2.89 26.43 13.42
C ALA A 166 3.51 26.97 14.72
N ASN A 167 4.36 26.18 15.37
CA ASN A 167 4.99 26.51 16.65
C ASN A 167 6.52 26.62 16.56
N GLU A 168 7.08 26.65 15.36
CA GLU A 168 8.52 26.69 15.18
C GLU A 168 8.97 28.05 14.64
N TYR A 169 10.03 28.59 15.27
CA TYR A 169 10.63 29.87 14.90
C TYR A 169 11.96 29.62 14.19
N TYR A 170 11.92 29.54 12.86
CA TYR A 170 13.12 29.50 12.03
C TYR A 170 13.22 30.78 11.19
N ASP A 171 14.39 31.33 11.06
CA ASP A 171 14.61 32.54 10.24
C ASP A 171 14.27 32.34 8.76
N ASN A 172 14.34 31.08 8.28
CA ASN A 172 14.12 30.68 6.89
C ASN A 172 12.75 30.03 6.60
N VAL A 173 11.74 30.22 7.47
CA VAL A 173 10.40 29.62 7.31
C VAL A 173 9.78 29.93 5.92
N LYS A 174 9.97 31.16 5.42
CA LYS A 174 9.43 31.56 4.11
C LYS A 174 10.06 30.79 2.95
N GLU A 175 11.38 30.59 3.02
CA GLU A 175 12.15 29.83 2.05
C GLU A 175 11.75 28.35 2.06
N LEU A 176 11.63 27.75 3.23
CA LEU A 176 11.19 26.35 3.39
C LEU A 176 9.76 26.15 2.88
N ARG A 177 8.86 27.12 3.11
CA ARG A 177 7.50 27.09 2.58
C ARG A 177 7.48 27.15 1.04
N ALA A 178 8.27 28.04 0.47
CA ALA A 178 8.41 28.17 -0.98
C ALA A 178 9.01 26.90 -1.59
N GLN A 179 10.01 26.32 -0.93
CA GLN A 179 10.64 25.06 -1.32
C GLN A 179 9.63 23.89 -1.26
N THR A 180 8.83 23.78 -0.21
CA THR A 180 7.75 22.78 -0.09
C THR A 180 6.81 22.82 -1.29
N ILE A 181 6.37 24.02 -1.69
CA ILE A 181 5.48 24.19 -2.84
C ILE A 181 6.21 23.91 -4.17
N GLY A 182 7.50 24.27 -4.26
CA GLY A 182 8.34 24.07 -5.45
C GLY A 182 8.75 22.61 -5.69
N LEU A 183 8.90 21.82 -4.63
CA LEU A 183 9.30 20.42 -4.70
C LEU A 183 8.12 19.46 -4.90
N LEU A 184 6.88 19.97 -5.02
CA LEU A 184 5.72 19.11 -5.20
C LEU A 184 5.85 18.24 -6.45
N PRO A 185 5.75 16.91 -6.29
CA PRO A 185 5.70 16.02 -7.43
C PRO A 185 4.40 16.24 -8.22
N SER A 186 4.42 15.84 -9.49
CA SER A 186 3.23 15.90 -10.35
C SER A 186 2.03 15.08 -9.81
N ASN A 187 2.32 14.11 -8.95
CA ASN A 187 1.33 13.24 -8.31
C ASN A 187 1.72 13.03 -6.85
N LEU A 188 0.90 13.50 -5.93
CA LEU A 188 0.98 13.15 -4.51
C LEU A 188 0.30 11.80 -4.25
N ASP A 189 0.70 11.11 -3.22
CA ASP A 189 -0.02 9.94 -2.76
C ASP A 189 -1.27 10.36 -1.99
N VAL A 190 -2.42 9.81 -2.38
CA VAL A 190 -3.72 10.13 -1.79
C VAL A 190 -4.46 8.84 -1.43
N PHE A 191 -5.19 8.84 -0.31
CA PHE A 191 -6.05 7.70 0.05
C PHE A 191 -7.23 8.17 0.89
N TYR A 192 -8.30 7.36 0.95
CA TYR A 192 -9.47 7.63 1.77
C TYR A 192 -9.40 6.84 3.07
N HIS A 193 -9.59 7.54 4.20
CA HIS A 193 -9.76 6.94 5.50
C HIS A 193 -11.00 7.54 6.17
N LYS A 194 -11.95 6.68 6.58
CA LYS A 194 -13.22 7.08 7.22
C LYS A 194 -13.98 8.15 6.41
N GLY A 195 -14.03 7.96 5.08
CA GLY A 195 -14.73 8.87 4.18
C GLY A 195 -14.02 10.21 3.90
N LYS A 196 -12.84 10.45 4.48
CA LYS A 196 -12.05 11.67 4.27
C LYS A 196 -10.84 11.38 3.40
N LEU A 197 -10.54 12.33 2.50
CA LEU A 197 -9.33 12.31 1.71
C LEU A 197 -8.12 12.56 2.62
N ASN A 198 -7.08 11.78 2.48
CA ASN A 198 -5.77 11.99 3.08
C ASN A 198 -4.75 12.13 1.97
N VAL A 199 -3.78 12.98 2.16
CA VAL A 199 -2.72 13.29 1.19
C VAL A 199 -1.39 13.25 1.89
N LEU A 200 -0.42 12.53 1.31
CA LEU A 200 0.96 12.55 1.77
C LEU A 200 1.71 13.66 1.04
N ILE A 201 2.20 14.63 1.80
CA ILE A 201 2.84 15.85 1.28
C ILE A 201 4.29 15.88 1.73
N PRO A 202 5.26 15.97 0.78
CA PRO A 202 6.65 16.21 1.13
C PRO A 202 6.82 17.66 1.60
N VAL A 203 7.18 17.84 2.85
CA VAL A 203 7.43 19.15 3.48
C VAL A 203 8.93 19.33 3.65
N ALA A 204 9.46 20.45 3.16
CA ALA A 204 10.87 20.79 3.28
C ALA A 204 11.29 20.92 4.78
N THR A 205 12.46 20.45 5.11
CA THR A 205 12.99 20.48 6.48
C THR A 205 14.19 21.40 6.61
N ASN A 206 14.43 21.89 7.82
CA ASN A 206 15.57 22.74 8.12
C ASN A 206 16.90 21.95 8.22
N PHE A 207 16.83 20.63 8.26
CA PHE A 207 18.00 19.77 8.34
C PHE A 207 18.38 19.28 6.93
N GLY A 208 19.38 19.95 6.34
CA GLY A 208 19.86 19.66 5.00
C GLY A 208 18.83 20.01 3.91
N SER A 209 19.02 19.47 2.71
CA SER A 209 18.07 19.62 1.58
C SER A 209 16.93 18.60 1.59
N GLY A 210 16.62 18.03 2.77
CA GLY A 210 15.66 16.95 2.92
C GLY A 210 14.21 17.40 2.94
N THR A 211 13.32 16.40 2.79
CA THR A 211 11.88 16.55 3.02
C THR A 211 11.40 15.47 3.97
N LYS A 212 10.41 15.80 4.80
CA LYS A 212 9.64 14.80 5.56
C LYS A 212 8.23 14.67 4.98
N MET A 213 7.68 13.46 5.00
CA MET A 213 6.31 13.22 4.55
C MET A 213 5.33 13.57 5.66
N VAL A 214 4.39 14.45 5.38
CA VAL A 214 3.33 14.88 6.30
C VAL A 214 1.99 14.37 5.80
N LEU A 215 1.22 13.76 6.69
CA LEU A 215 -0.16 13.36 6.41
C LEU A 215 -1.09 14.56 6.57
N TYR A 216 -1.59 15.08 5.48
CA TYR A 216 -2.52 16.20 5.43
C TYR A 216 -3.94 15.74 5.11
N ARG A 217 -4.93 16.37 5.74
CA ARG A 217 -6.37 16.12 5.50
C ARG A 217 -7.02 17.39 4.99
N PRO A 218 -7.31 17.49 3.69
CA PRO A 218 -8.06 18.59 3.14
C PRO A 218 -9.44 18.70 3.79
N SER A 219 -9.84 19.92 4.13
CA SER A 219 -11.15 20.25 4.69
C SER A 219 -12.26 20.18 3.64
#